data_a458669a30b7e722f7e2cce7def49956
#
_entry.id   a458669a30b7e722f7e2cce7def49956
#
_cell.length_a   1.000
_cell.length_b   1.000
_cell.length_c   1.000
_cell.angle_alpha   90.00
_cell.angle_beta   90.00
_cell.angle_gamma   90.00
#
_symmetry.space_group_name_H-M   'P 1'
#
loop_
_entity.id
_entity.type
_entity.pdbx_description
1 polymer ?
#
loop_
_entity_poly.entity_id
_entity_poly.type
_entity_poly.pdbx_seq_one_letter_code
_entity_poly.pdbx_strand_id
1 'polypeptide(L)'
;MFHDGSSGWPDIDNVKNFVKEINKQIPFKDICFRISGGEPTYWKHFLEFAQTAKSYNNSFSFLSNGSRDIEYFKEINQYTDGLMLSYHKEYANIEHFINISKVMTGPVIVNLMISAENFDEMVSIAKHLYENSSLTIWPKVILDKTSDINNMTNKPSEYTVEQKKFLENWPYFRKVDDSKVHRGDILFDSEYTTANKLILNKLNRHKGWECHAGLDMINVDFYGNIVRANCEQGGSIGTITNFTLPTNTIVCQKESCNCLSDIYLR
;
A
#
# COMPACT_ATOMS: atom_id res chain seq x y z
N MET A 1 -5.29 2.98 -19.67
CA MET A 1 -5.60 4.29 -20.26
C MET A 1 -5.07 5.31 -19.27
N PHE A 2 -3.95 5.95 -19.57
CA PHE A 2 -3.37 6.97 -18.70
C PHE A 2 -4.14 8.26 -18.97
N HIS A 3 -4.90 8.75 -17.99
CA HIS A 3 -5.46 10.10 -18.08
C HIS A 3 -4.31 11.09 -17.99
N ASP A 4 -4.20 11.95 -18.97
CA ASP A 4 -3.35 13.12 -18.93
C ASP A 4 -3.82 14.02 -17.78
N GLY A 5 -3.02 14.17 -16.78
CA GLY A 5 -3.30 14.68 -15.45
C GLY A 5 -3.91 16.08 -15.31
N SER A 6 -4.85 16.51 -16.15
CA SER A 6 -5.36 17.89 -16.09
C SER A 6 -6.77 18.05 -15.52
N SER A 7 -7.54 16.99 -15.28
CA SER A 7 -8.90 17.14 -14.75
C SER A 7 -9.28 16.04 -13.76
N GLY A 8 -8.95 16.22 -12.51
CA GLY A 8 -9.41 15.32 -11.45
C GLY A 8 -8.53 15.22 -10.22
N TRP A 9 -7.27 15.66 -10.25
CA TRP A 9 -6.43 15.69 -9.05
C TRP A 9 -7.01 16.66 -8.01
N PRO A 10 -6.93 16.33 -6.70
CA PRO A 10 -7.40 17.23 -5.67
C PRO A 10 -6.64 18.56 -5.72
N ASP A 11 -7.32 19.63 -5.34
CA ASP A 11 -6.69 20.94 -5.16
C ASP A 11 -5.66 20.89 -4.04
N ILE A 12 -4.49 21.46 -4.28
CA ILE A 12 -3.37 21.38 -3.32
C ILE A 12 -3.65 22.09 -2.01
N ASP A 13 -4.39 23.19 -2.04
CA ASP A 13 -4.71 23.93 -0.81
C ASP A 13 -5.70 23.13 0.05
N ASN A 14 -6.63 22.42 -0.57
CA ASN A 14 -7.50 21.47 0.13
C ASN A 14 -6.70 20.33 0.77
N VAL A 15 -5.69 19.78 0.07
CA VAL A 15 -4.81 18.74 0.62
C VAL A 15 -3.98 19.26 1.79
N LYS A 16 -3.41 20.46 1.68
CA LYS A 16 -2.68 21.11 2.80
C LYS A 16 -3.58 21.34 4.01
N ASN A 17 -4.79 21.83 3.79
CA ASN A 17 -5.76 22.01 4.85
C ASN A 17 -6.17 20.66 5.48
N PHE A 18 -6.33 19.61 4.69
CA PHE A 18 -6.58 18.26 5.20
C PHE A 18 -5.43 17.77 6.09
N VAL A 19 -4.17 17.92 5.66
CA VAL A 19 -3.00 17.56 6.50
C VAL A 19 -3.02 18.33 7.82
N LYS A 20 -3.30 19.62 7.79
CA LYS A 20 -3.41 20.45 9.00
C LYS A 20 -4.54 19.98 9.91
N GLU A 21 -5.74 19.78 9.38
CA GLU A 21 -6.92 19.41 10.18
C GLU A 21 -6.82 17.99 10.77
N ILE A 22 -6.28 17.03 10.05
CA ILE A 22 -6.09 15.69 10.62
C ILE A 22 -5.07 15.70 11.77
N ASN A 23 -3.98 16.45 11.65
CA ASN A 23 -3.01 16.62 12.74
C ASN A 23 -3.61 17.31 13.96
N LYS A 24 -4.54 18.23 13.77
CA LYS A 24 -5.26 18.89 14.86
C LYS A 24 -6.23 17.96 15.58
N GLN A 25 -6.92 17.06 14.82
CA GLN A 25 -7.90 16.13 15.41
C GLN A 25 -7.23 14.99 16.18
N ILE A 26 -6.00 14.58 15.80
CA ILE A 26 -5.29 13.46 16.44
C ILE A 26 -3.82 13.84 16.79
N PRO A 27 -3.61 14.89 17.61
CA PRO A 27 -2.30 15.50 17.83
C PRO A 27 -1.26 14.58 18.50
N PHE A 28 -1.68 13.46 19.07
CA PHE A 28 -0.82 12.53 19.79
C PHE A 28 -0.57 11.21 19.04
N LYS A 29 -0.99 11.13 17.77
CA LYS A 29 -0.78 9.93 16.95
C LYS A 29 0.26 10.18 15.86
N ASP A 30 1.07 9.18 15.60
CA ASP A 30 1.94 9.15 14.43
C ASP A 30 1.09 8.92 13.18
N ILE A 31 1.00 9.93 12.33
CA ILE A 31 0.26 9.84 11.07
C ILE A 31 1.20 9.39 9.97
N CYS A 32 0.81 8.37 9.22
CA CYS A 32 1.51 7.90 8.05
C CYS A 32 0.65 8.10 6.80
N PHE A 33 1.07 8.98 5.90
CA PHE A 33 0.48 9.12 4.58
C PHE A 33 1.07 8.07 3.65
N ARG A 34 0.24 7.13 3.19
CA ARG A 34 0.61 6.11 2.20
C ARG A 34 -0.16 6.37 0.92
N ILE A 35 0.53 6.86 -0.08
CA ILE A 35 -0.09 7.30 -1.32
C ILE A 35 0.00 6.19 -2.36
N SER A 36 -1.15 5.85 -2.94
CA SER A 36 -1.27 4.83 -3.98
C SER A 36 -2.35 5.19 -4.98
N GLY A 37 -2.47 4.40 -6.05
CA GLY A 37 -3.49 4.56 -7.08
C GLY A 37 -3.03 5.41 -8.27
N GLY A 38 -3.29 4.92 -9.49
CA GLY A 38 -2.70 5.49 -10.70
C GLY A 38 -1.17 5.55 -10.61
N GLU A 39 -0.60 6.65 -11.06
CA GLU A 39 0.81 6.98 -10.81
C GLU A 39 0.87 8.35 -10.11
N PRO A 40 1.02 8.38 -8.77
CA PRO A 40 0.90 9.61 -8.00
C PRO A 40 1.97 10.64 -8.34
N THR A 41 3.13 10.20 -8.81
CA THR A 41 4.24 11.10 -9.16
C THR A 41 3.96 11.98 -10.38
N TYR A 42 2.90 11.70 -11.15
CA TYR A 42 2.45 12.58 -12.24
C TYR A 42 1.60 13.77 -11.76
N TRP A 43 1.13 13.74 -10.53
CA TRP A 43 0.47 14.91 -9.98
C TRP A 43 1.51 16.02 -9.73
N LYS A 44 1.33 17.15 -10.38
CA LYS A 44 2.29 18.27 -10.35
C LYS A 44 2.59 18.79 -8.94
N HIS A 45 1.69 18.58 -7.99
CA HIS A 45 1.83 18.99 -6.59
C HIS A 45 2.24 17.84 -5.64
N PHE A 46 2.63 16.67 -6.18
CA PHE A 46 2.96 15.52 -5.34
C PHE A 46 4.13 15.79 -4.39
N LEU A 47 5.18 16.45 -4.89
CA LEU A 47 6.32 16.86 -4.06
C LEU A 47 5.92 17.85 -2.97
N GLU A 48 5.09 18.83 -3.30
CA GLU A 48 4.57 19.82 -2.35
C GLU A 48 3.69 19.18 -1.26
N PHE A 49 2.94 18.14 -1.61
CA PHE A 49 2.21 17.33 -0.63
C PHE A 49 3.16 16.59 0.32
N ALA A 50 4.18 15.92 -0.21
CA ALA A 50 5.18 15.24 0.60
C ALA A 50 5.88 16.22 1.58
N GLN A 51 6.30 17.39 1.10
CA GLN A 51 6.87 18.46 1.92
C GLN A 51 5.90 18.90 3.04
N THR A 52 4.62 19.10 2.68
CA THR A 52 3.58 19.49 3.65
C THR A 52 3.42 18.42 4.73
N ALA A 53 3.31 17.14 4.36
CA ALA A 53 3.20 16.04 5.32
C ALA A 53 4.40 16.03 6.29
N LYS A 54 5.61 16.14 5.77
CA LYS A 54 6.84 16.17 6.58
C LYS A 54 6.95 17.40 7.48
N SER A 55 6.41 18.56 7.10
CA SER A 55 6.42 19.76 7.93
C SER A 55 5.59 19.60 9.23
N TYR A 56 4.67 18.66 9.27
CA TYR A 56 3.91 18.25 10.46
C TYR A 56 4.51 17.01 11.15
N ASN A 57 5.74 16.62 10.84
CA ASN A 57 6.41 15.40 11.33
C ASN A 57 5.67 14.09 10.99
N ASN A 58 4.81 14.10 10.00
CA ASN A 58 4.15 12.89 9.53
C ASN A 58 5.10 11.99 8.75
N SER A 59 4.87 10.70 8.78
CA SER A 59 5.49 9.78 7.85
C SER A 59 4.83 9.89 6.48
N PHE A 60 5.64 9.76 5.42
CA PHE A 60 5.18 9.81 4.04
C PHE A 60 5.82 8.70 3.22
N SER A 61 5.02 7.88 2.60
CA SER A 61 5.47 6.84 1.67
C SER A 61 4.52 6.74 0.48
N PHE A 62 4.97 6.18 -0.62
CA PHE A 62 4.14 6.09 -1.81
C PHE A 62 4.43 4.85 -2.65
N LEU A 63 3.44 4.49 -3.46
CA LEU A 63 3.53 3.45 -4.47
C LEU A 63 3.72 4.11 -5.84
N SER A 64 4.68 3.64 -6.62
CA SER A 64 4.98 4.14 -7.96
C SER A 64 5.27 3.00 -8.92
N ASN A 65 4.99 3.20 -10.19
CA ASN A 65 5.44 2.30 -11.25
C ASN A 65 6.92 2.51 -11.65
N GLY A 66 7.59 3.48 -11.02
CA GLY A 66 9.00 3.80 -11.26
C GLY A 66 9.28 4.50 -12.60
N SER A 67 8.28 5.12 -13.24
CA SER A 67 8.44 5.71 -14.57
C SER A 67 9.12 7.08 -14.60
N ARG A 68 9.27 7.73 -13.43
CA ARG A 68 10.01 9.00 -13.34
C ARG A 68 11.52 8.75 -13.44
N ASP A 69 12.26 9.78 -13.84
CA ASP A 69 13.73 9.72 -13.90
C ASP A 69 14.37 9.67 -12.49
N ILE A 70 15.65 9.37 -12.44
CA ILE A 70 16.42 9.26 -11.20
C ILE A 70 16.50 10.58 -10.44
N GLU A 71 16.54 11.71 -11.14
CA GLU A 71 16.63 13.03 -10.51
C GLU A 71 15.35 13.33 -9.69
N TYR A 72 14.19 12.93 -10.20
CA TYR A 72 12.95 13.02 -9.43
C TYR A 72 13.02 12.20 -8.14
N PHE A 73 13.54 10.97 -8.19
CA PHE A 73 13.67 10.13 -6.99
C PHE A 73 14.70 10.69 -5.99
N LYS A 74 15.77 11.33 -6.46
CA LYS A 74 16.69 12.05 -5.57
C LYS A 74 16.01 13.22 -4.87
N GLU A 75 15.18 13.96 -5.60
CA GLU A 75 14.48 15.13 -5.05
C GLU A 75 13.45 14.70 -3.99
N ILE A 76 12.57 13.73 -4.28
CA ILE A 76 11.52 13.30 -3.35
C ILE A 76 12.07 12.53 -2.15
N ASN A 77 13.27 11.94 -2.25
CA ASN A 77 13.91 11.20 -1.17
C ASN A 77 14.04 12.00 0.13
N GLN A 78 14.13 13.32 0.05
CA GLN A 78 14.21 14.21 1.21
C GLN A 78 12.91 14.28 2.02
N TYR A 79 11.79 13.90 1.41
CA TYR A 79 10.44 14.06 1.97
C TYR A 79 9.68 12.73 2.09
N THR A 80 10.36 11.60 1.89
CA THR A 80 9.74 10.29 2.00
C THR A 80 10.50 9.38 2.98
N ASP A 81 9.76 8.57 3.70
CA ASP A 81 10.31 7.54 4.60
C ASP A 81 10.54 6.21 3.87
N GLY A 82 10.08 6.09 2.62
CA GLY A 82 10.30 4.93 1.79
C GLY A 82 9.38 4.84 0.59
N LEU A 83 9.63 3.88 -0.26
CA LEU A 83 9.01 3.73 -1.56
C LEU A 83 8.58 2.29 -1.80
N MET A 84 7.40 2.08 -2.36
CA MET A 84 6.98 0.83 -2.95
C MET A 84 6.97 0.95 -4.48
N LEU A 85 7.69 0.10 -5.19
CA LEU A 85 7.70 0.00 -6.64
C LEU A 85 6.80 -1.14 -7.09
N SER A 86 5.86 -0.85 -8.00
CA SER A 86 5.05 -1.90 -8.63
C SER A 86 5.74 -2.42 -9.88
N TYR A 87 6.16 -3.67 -9.85
CA TYR A 87 6.73 -4.31 -11.04
C TYR A 87 5.62 -4.80 -11.95
N HIS A 88 5.51 -4.16 -13.12
CA HIS A 88 4.65 -4.58 -14.22
C HIS A 88 5.55 -4.97 -15.38
N LYS A 89 5.56 -6.25 -15.73
CA LYS A 89 6.45 -6.83 -16.76
C LYS A 89 6.48 -6.02 -18.07
N GLU A 90 5.34 -5.49 -18.46
CA GLU A 90 5.14 -4.79 -19.73
C GLU A 90 5.87 -3.42 -19.78
N TYR A 91 6.18 -2.84 -18.62
CA TYR A 91 6.66 -1.46 -18.54
C TYR A 91 7.87 -1.27 -17.62
N ALA A 92 8.10 -2.19 -16.69
CA ALA A 92 9.14 -2.02 -15.68
C ALA A 92 10.53 -2.26 -16.26
N ASN A 93 11.47 -1.40 -15.91
CA ASN A 93 12.88 -1.55 -16.22
C ASN A 93 13.62 -1.97 -14.95
N ILE A 94 14.15 -3.17 -14.91
CA ILE A 94 14.85 -3.76 -13.77
C ILE A 94 16.06 -2.91 -13.35
N GLU A 95 16.89 -2.49 -14.31
CA GLU A 95 18.08 -1.66 -14.04
C GLU A 95 17.69 -0.29 -13.48
N HIS A 96 16.57 0.25 -13.92
CA HIS A 96 16.06 1.50 -13.38
C HIS A 96 15.61 1.32 -11.91
N PHE A 97 14.96 0.23 -11.56
CA PHE A 97 14.59 -0.07 -10.17
C PHE A 97 15.82 -0.23 -9.27
N ILE A 98 16.85 -0.91 -9.77
CA ILE A 98 18.14 -1.01 -9.07
C ILE A 98 18.75 0.38 -8.87
N ASN A 99 18.70 1.26 -9.87
CA ASN A 99 19.23 2.62 -9.75
C ASN A 99 18.41 3.49 -8.79
N ILE A 100 17.08 3.34 -8.76
CA ILE A 100 16.24 4.00 -7.75
C ILE A 100 16.67 3.58 -6.34
N SER A 101 16.94 2.29 -6.11
CA SER A 101 17.35 1.81 -4.79
C SER A 101 18.68 2.39 -4.29
N LYS A 102 19.54 2.84 -5.20
CA LYS A 102 20.85 3.46 -4.86
C LYS A 102 20.72 4.92 -4.41
N VAL A 103 19.64 5.60 -4.78
CA VAL A 103 19.44 7.02 -4.47
C VAL A 103 18.46 7.24 -3.32
N MET A 104 17.65 6.24 -2.99
CA MET A 104 16.73 6.29 -1.86
C MET A 104 17.46 5.95 -0.56
N THR A 105 17.22 6.72 0.49
CA THR A 105 17.78 6.47 1.85
C THR A 105 16.88 5.59 2.69
N GLY A 106 15.57 5.67 2.48
CA GLY A 106 14.58 4.79 3.11
C GLY A 106 14.44 3.45 2.39
N PRO A 107 13.69 2.50 2.97
CA PRO A 107 13.44 1.21 2.36
C PRO A 107 12.72 1.33 1.02
N VAL A 108 13.21 0.57 0.04
CA VAL A 108 12.53 0.43 -1.26
C VAL A 108 12.05 -1.01 -1.41
N ILE A 109 10.73 -1.16 -1.50
CA ILE A 109 10.06 -2.45 -1.61
C ILE A 109 9.53 -2.59 -3.05
N VAL A 110 9.82 -3.71 -3.68
CA VAL A 110 9.23 -4.04 -4.99
C VAL A 110 8.05 -4.98 -4.80
N ASN A 111 6.85 -4.52 -5.10
CA ASN A 111 5.68 -5.37 -5.24
C ASN A 111 5.74 -6.11 -6.57
N LEU A 112 6.01 -7.39 -6.51
CA LEU A 112 6.12 -8.26 -7.68
C LEU A 112 4.81 -9.02 -7.89
N MET A 113 4.10 -8.72 -8.97
CA MET A 113 2.82 -9.33 -9.29
C MET A 113 3.05 -10.75 -9.81
N ILE A 114 2.72 -11.77 -9.00
CA ILE A 114 2.94 -13.17 -9.34
C ILE A 114 1.59 -13.84 -9.59
N SER A 115 1.41 -14.45 -10.77
CA SER A 115 0.34 -15.38 -11.08
C SER A 115 0.88 -16.81 -11.16
N ALA A 116 0.00 -17.80 -11.20
CA ALA A 116 0.42 -19.18 -11.42
C ALA A 116 1.13 -19.37 -12.79
N GLU A 117 0.70 -18.62 -13.80
CA GLU A 117 1.21 -18.71 -15.17
C GLU A 117 2.61 -18.09 -15.35
N ASN A 118 2.88 -16.94 -14.66
CA ASN A 118 4.16 -16.25 -14.79
C ASN A 118 5.12 -16.55 -13.63
N PHE A 119 4.83 -17.57 -12.84
CA PHE A 119 5.48 -17.84 -11.55
C PHE A 119 7.01 -17.93 -11.67
N ASP A 120 7.52 -18.82 -12.51
CA ASP A 120 8.98 -19.09 -12.61
C ASP A 120 9.74 -17.87 -13.13
N GLU A 121 9.15 -17.13 -14.05
CA GLU A 121 9.72 -15.89 -14.58
C GLU A 121 9.82 -14.84 -13.47
N MET A 122 8.73 -14.64 -12.71
CA MET A 122 8.72 -13.66 -11.61
C MET A 122 9.67 -14.06 -10.47
N VAL A 123 9.82 -15.34 -10.19
CA VAL A 123 10.81 -15.82 -9.23
C VAL A 123 12.24 -15.53 -9.69
N SER A 124 12.52 -15.71 -10.99
CA SER A 124 13.83 -15.38 -11.57
C SER A 124 14.15 -13.87 -11.47
N ILE A 125 13.16 -13.02 -11.76
CA ILE A 125 13.27 -11.57 -11.62
C ILE A 125 13.47 -11.18 -10.15
N ALA A 126 12.71 -11.79 -9.23
CA ALA A 126 12.87 -11.54 -7.80
C ALA A 126 14.30 -11.85 -7.33
N LYS A 127 14.82 -13.00 -7.73
CA LYS A 127 16.19 -13.42 -7.42
C LYS A 127 17.21 -12.40 -7.94
N HIS A 128 17.08 -12.01 -9.21
CA HIS A 128 18.00 -11.03 -9.84
C HIS A 128 17.99 -9.69 -9.10
N LEU A 129 16.81 -9.13 -8.82
CA LEU A 129 16.68 -7.88 -8.07
C LEU A 129 17.26 -7.98 -6.66
N TYR A 130 16.97 -9.09 -5.98
CA TYR A 130 17.46 -9.34 -4.62
C TYR A 130 18.99 -9.46 -4.55
N GLU A 131 19.63 -10.15 -5.50
CA GLU A 131 21.07 -10.35 -5.53
C GLU A 131 21.86 -9.11 -5.94
N ASN A 132 21.27 -8.22 -6.78
CA ASN A 132 21.96 -7.09 -7.37
C ASN A 132 21.61 -5.72 -6.78
N SER A 133 20.82 -5.67 -5.71
CA SER A 133 20.38 -4.40 -5.12
C SER A 133 20.12 -4.53 -3.61
N SER A 134 19.79 -3.39 -2.97
CA SER A 134 19.28 -3.34 -1.59
C SER A 134 17.76 -3.51 -1.51
N LEU A 135 17.08 -3.77 -2.61
CA LEU A 135 15.63 -3.91 -2.69
C LEU A 135 15.12 -5.06 -1.82
N THR A 136 13.99 -4.82 -1.17
CA THR A 136 13.15 -5.87 -0.58
C THR A 136 12.11 -6.27 -1.63
N ILE A 137 12.03 -7.55 -1.94
CA ILE A 137 11.07 -8.03 -2.94
C ILE A 137 9.87 -8.65 -2.23
N TRP A 138 8.70 -8.09 -2.47
CA TRP A 138 7.44 -8.58 -1.90
C TRP A 138 6.59 -9.27 -2.98
N PRO A 139 6.27 -10.55 -2.84
CA PRO A 139 5.39 -11.23 -3.78
C PRO A 139 3.96 -10.74 -3.57
N LYS A 140 3.34 -10.21 -4.59
CA LYS A 140 1.94 -9.83 -4.56
C LYS A 140 1.10 -10.91 -5.21
N VAL A 141 0.39 -11.67 -4.39
CA VAL A 141 -0.55 -12.69 -4.86
C VAL A 141 -1.66 -12.04 -5.66
N ILE A 142 -1.88 -12.50 -6.89
CA ILE A 142 -2.96 -12.00 -7.75
C ILE A 142 -4.27 -12.62 -7.32
N LEU A 143 -5.28 -11.77 -7.18
CA LEU A 143 -6.65 -12.17 -6.87
C LEU A 143 -7.49 -12.10 -8.15
N ASP A 144 -8.33 -13.10 -8.35
CA ASP A 144 -9.22 -13.13 -9.52
C ASP A 144 -10.19 -11.96 -9.56
N LYS A 145 -10.42 -11.42 -10.77
CA LYS A 145 -11.29 -10.26 -11.01
C LYS A 145 -12.78 -10.50 -10.76
N THR A 146 -13.20 -11.73 -10.52
CA THR A 146 -14.60 -12.08 -10.20
C THR A 146 -15.04 -11.64 -8.81
N SER A 147 -14.23 -10.83 -8.16
CA SER A 147 -14.50 -10.33 -6.84
C SER A 147 -15.53 -9.21 -6.86
N ASP A 148 -16.61 -9.42 -6.18
CA ASP A 148 -17.45 -8.33 -5.73
C ASP A 148 -16.69 -7.55 -4.64
N ILE A 149 -16.24 -6.35 -4.97
CA ILE A 149 -15.53 -5.48 -4.04
C ILE A 149 -16.36 -5.16 -2.80
N ASN A 150 -17.69 -5.14 -2.95
CA ASN A 150 -18.61 -4.90 -1.83
C ASN A 150 -18.62 -6.05 -0.83
N ASN A 151 -18.43 -7.28 -1.30
CA ASN A 151 -18.38 -8.47 -0.46
C ASN A 151 -16.96 -8.97 -0.20
N MET A 152 -15.96 -8.39 -0.84
CA MET A 152 -14.56 -8.80 -0.72
C MET A 152 -14.36 -10.31 -0.94
N THR A 153 -15.01 -10.85 -1.98
CA THR A 153 -15.00 -12.29 -2.28
C THR A 153 -13.83 -12.74 -3.15
N ASN A 154 -12.76 -11.97 -3.14
CA ASN A 154 -11.55 -12.22 -3.92
C ASN A 154 -11.02 -13.63 -3.68
N LYS A 155 -10.78 -14.36 -4.76
CA LYS A 155 -10.10 -15.65 -4.71
C LYS A 155 -8.67 -15.49 -5.21
N PRO A 156 -7.68 -16.10 -4.55
CA PRO A 156 -6.33 -16.14 -5.12
C PRO A 156 -6.35 -16.93 -6.42
N SER A 157 -5.51 -16.57 -7.40
CA SER A 157 -5.31 -17.33 -8.62
C SER A 157 -4.92 -18.79 -8.30
N GLU A 158 -5.18 -19.71 -9.21
CA GLU A 158 -4.97 -21.15 -8.99
C GLU A 158 -3.48 -21.52 -9.01
N TYR A 159 -2.78 -21.27 -7.90
CA TYR A 159 -1.41 -21.73 -7.69
C TYR A 159 -1.38 -23.24 -7.42
N THR A 160 -0.32 -23.92 -7.86
CA THR A 160 -0.03 -25.30 -7.45
C THR A 160 0.33 -25.36 -5.97
N VAL A 161 0.38 -26.56 -5.41
CA VAL A 161 0.77 -26.78 -4.01
C VAL A 161 2.20 -26.28 -3.76
N GLU A 162 3.12 -26.54 -4.71
CA GLU A 162 4.52 -26.15 -4.66
C GLU A 162 4.67 -24.63 -4.73
N GLN A 163 3.94 -23.97 -5.62
CA GLN A 163 3.93 -22.52 -5.76
C GLN A 163 3.41 -21.84 -4.47
N LYS A 164 2.32 -22.34 -3.89
CA LYS A 164 1.81 -21.85 -2.59
C LYS A 164 2.85 -21.96 -1.49
N LYS A 165 3.46 -23.16 -1.35
CA LYS A 165 4.50 -23.40 -0.35
C LYS A 165 5.70 -22.47 -0.53
N PHE A 166 6.08 -22.18 -1.78
CA PHE A 166 7.17 -21.25 -2.08
C PHE A 166 6.80 -19.82 -1.70
N LEU A 167 5.59 -19.36 -2.04
CA LEU A 167 5.10 -18.01 -1.67
C LEU A 167 4.98 -17.82 -0.16
N GLU A 168 4.57 -18.85 0.58
CA GLU A 168 4.49 -18.83 2.04
C GLU A 168 5.86 -18.73 2.71
N ASN A 169 6.92 -19.24 2.06
CA ASN A 169 8.29 -19.25 2.55
C ASN A 169 9.20 -18.37 1.68
N TRP A 170 8.71 -17.26 1.21
CA TRP A 170 9.34 -16.38 0.25
C TRP A 170 10.77 -15.99 0.66
N PRO A 171 11.82 -16.33 -0.10
CA PRO A 171 13.20 -16.18 0.32
C PRO A 171 13.83 -14.81 0.01
N TYR A 172 13.17 -13.97 -0.81
CA TYR A 172 13.71 -12.70 -1.31
C TYR A 172 13.28 -11.49 -0.50
N PHE A 173 12.70 -11.70 0.66
CA PHE A 173 12.37 -10.66 1.60
C PHE A 173 13.57 -10.30 2.45
N ARG A 174 13.91 -9.01 2.56
CA ARG A 174 14.88 -8.51 3.52
C ARG A 174 14.15 -7.95 4.72
N LYS A 175 14.56 -8.33 5.89
CA LYS A 175 14.04 -7.70 7.10
C LYS A 175 14.67 -6.31 7.21
N VAL A 176 13.88 -5.29 6.93
CA VAL A 176 14.22 -3.88 7.08
C VAL A 176 13.19 -3.22 8.00
N ASP A 177 13.52 -2.10 8.61
CA ASP A 177 12.52 -1.29 9.31
C ASP A 177 11.67 -0.57 8.26
N ASP A 178 10.63 -1.25 7.83
CA ASP A 178 9.70 -0.81 6.79
C ASP A 178 8.32 -0.44 7.34
N SER A 179 8.19 -0.29 8.66
CA SER A 179 6.93 -0.04 9.36
C SER A 179 6.16 1.20 8.84
N LYS A 180 6.89 2.17 8.29
CA LYS A 180 6.33 3.38 7.67
C LYS A 180 5.94 3.18 6.19
N VAL A 181 6.39 2.12 5.56
CA VAL A 181 6.14 1.82 4.14
C VAL A 181 5.19 0.65 4.01
N HIS A 182 5.46 -0.42 4.76
CA HIS A 182 4.70 -1.65 4.74
C HIS A 182 4.60 -2.22 6.15
N ARG A 183 3.43 -2.68 6.57
CA ARG A 183 3.26 -3.25 7.92
C ARG A 183 3.61 -4.74 8.01
N GLY A 184 4.23 -5.31 6.99
CA GLY A 184 4.86 -6.63 6.96
C GLY A 184 4.08 -7.76 7.63
N ASP A 185 4.45 -8.05 8.85
CA ASP A 185 3.92 -9.17 9.61
C ASP A 185 2.61 -8.84 10.35
N ILE A 186 1.71 -9.80 10.35
CA ILE A 186 0.41 -9.75 11.02
C ILE A 186 0.46 -10.70 12.21
N LEU A 187 0.07 -10.24 13.39
CA LEU A 187 -0.17 -11.13 14.52
C LEU A 187 -1.55 -11.76 14.35
N PHE A 188 -1.57 -13.06 14.06
CA PHE A 188 -2.78 -13.83 13.86
C PHE A 188 -2.70 -15.10 14.69
N ASP A 189 -3.69 -15.32 15.55
CA ASP A 189 -3.77 -16.50 16.45
C ASP A 189 -2.48 -16.72 17.28
N SER A 190 -1.92 -15.62 17.80
CA SER A 190 -0.69 -15.56 18.59
C SER A 190 0.61 -15.86 17.83
N GLU A 191 0.56 -15.98 16.50
CA GLU A 191 1.72 -16.19 15.64
C GLU A 191 1.87 -15.06 14.62
N TYR A 192 3.11 -14.69 14.30
CA TYR A 192 3.38 -13.74 13.22
C TYR A 192 3.26 -14.43 11.87
N THR A 193 2.49 -13.80 10.97
CA THR A 193 2.23 -14.30 9.62
C THR A 193 2.18 -13.15 8.62
N THR A 194 2.07 -13.45 7.34
CA THR A 194 1.97 -12.45 6.27
C THR A 194 0.57 -12.41 5.67
N ALA A 195 0.20 -11.27 5.06
CA ALA A 195 -1.06 -11.13 4.33
C ALA A 195 -1.22 -12.21 3.25
N ASN A 196 -0.16 -12.50 2.49
CA ASN A 196 -0.17 -13.56 1.47
C ASN A 196 -0.52 -14.92 2.06
N LYS A 197 0.08 -15.27 3.20
CA LYS A 197 -0.18 -16.55 3.86
C LYS A 197 -1.63 -16.68 4.31
N LEU A 198 -2.21 -15.62 4.86
CA LEU A 198 -3.63 -15.59 5.23
C LEU A 198 -4.54 -15.72 3.99
N ILE A 199 -4.24 -15.01 2.91
CA ILE A 199 -5.03 -15.04 1.67
C ILE A 199 -4.95 -16.41 0.99
N LEU A 200 -3.73 -16.97 0.82
CA LEU A 200 -3.53 -18.28 0.18
C LEU A 200 -4.24 -19.41 0.92
N ASN A 201 -4.30 -19.33 2.25
CA ASN A 201 -4.96 -20.32 3.09
C ASN A 201 -6.42 -19.97 3.41
N LYS A 202 -6.97 -18.89 2.82
CA LYS A 202 -8.36 -18.44 3.03
C LYS A 202 -8.68 -18.14 4.51
N LEU A 203 -7.68 -17.71 5.27
CA LEU A 203 -7.80 -17.36 6.69
C LEU A 203 -8.15 -15.89 6.91
N ASN A 204 -8.16 -15.06 5.87
CA ASN A 204 -8.51 -13.63 5.92
C ASN A 204 -10.04 -13.40 6.03
N ARG A 205 -10.72 -14.13 6.93
CA ARG A 205 -12.17 -14.12 7.14
C ARG A 205 -12.48 -13.67 8.55
N HIS A 206 -12.92 -12.42 8.67
CA HIS A 206 -13.13 -11.76 9.96
C HIS A 206 -14.57 -11.26 10.15
N LYS A 207 -15.54 -11.86 9.42
CA LYS A 207 -16.96 -11.54 9.59
C LYS A 207 -17.42 -11.79 11.02
N GLY A 208 -18.04 -10.79 11.61
CA GLY A 208 -18.45 -10.83 13.02
C GLY A 208 -17.41 -10.33 14.03
N TRP A 209 -16.17 -10.09 13.59
CA TRP A 209 -15.12 -9.55 14.46
C TRP A 209 -15.24 -8.04 14.60
N GLU A 210 -14.77 -7.51 15.72
CA GLU A 210 -14.61 -6.08 15.94
C GLU A 210 -13.49 -5.54 15.04
N CYS A 211 -13.74 -4.44 14.35
CA CYS A 211 -12.85 -3.86 13.36
C CYS A 211 -12.59 -2.38 13.67
N HIS A 212 -11.31 -2.01 13.70
CA HIS A 212 -10.83 -0.64 13.95
C HIS A 212 -10.79 0.22 12.68
N ALA A 213 -11.55 -0.13 11.64
CA ALA A 213 -11.68 0.68 10.43
C ALA A 213 -12.11 2.11 10.76
N GLY A 214 -11.33 3.09 10.31
CA GLY A 214 -11.50 4.51 10.62
C GLY A 214 -10.79 4.99 11.90
N LEU A 215 -10.33 4.07 12.76
CA LEU A 215 -9.53 4.40 13.95
C LEU A 215 -8.03 4.25 13.68
N ASP A 216 -7.64 3.17 13.00
CA ASP A 216 -6.24 2.88 12.66
C ASP A 216 -5.89 3.36 11.24
N MET A 217 -6.85 3.33 10.34
CA MET A 217 -6.71 3.71 8.94
C MET A 217 -7.98 4.38 8.44
N ILE A 218 -7.82 5.43 7.65
CA ILE A 218 -8.84 5.97 6.76
C ILE A 218 -8.35 5.85 5.33
N ASN A 219 -9.28 5.70 4.38
CA ASN A 219 -8.97 5.73 2.97
C ASN A 219 -9.54 6.99 2.33
N VAL A 220 -8.69 7.72 1.60
CA VAL A 220 -9.08 8.92 0.86
C VAL A 220 -8.99 8.60 -0.61
N ASP A 221 -10.11 8.73 -1.33
CA ASP A 221 -10.13 8.50 -2.76
C ASP A 221 -9.58 9.69 -3.55
N PHE A 222 -9.46 9.48 -4.86
CA PHE A 222 -8.95 10.48 -5.79
C PHE A 222 -9.78 11.79 -5.81
N TYR A 223 -11.07 11.73 -5.48
CA TYR A 223 -11.96 12.90 -5.43
C TYR A 223 -11.97 13.59 -4.07
N GLY A 224 -11.19 13.08 -3.12
CA GLY A 224 -11.13 13.59 -1.75
C GLY A 224 -12.24 13.08 -0.85
N ASN A 225 -13.02 12.07 -1.24
CA ASN A 225 -13.96 11.43 -0.34
C ASN A 225 -13.20 10.55 0.65
N ILE A 226 -13.67 10.53 1.90
CA ILE A 226 -13.03 9.77 2.97
C ILE A 226 -13.97 8.65 3.43
N VAL A 227 -13.44 7.44 3.45
CA VAL A 227 -14.11 6.25 4.00
C VAL A 227 -13.24 5.59 5.06
N ARG A 228 -13.84 4.77 5.90
CA ARG A 228 -13.14 4.13 7.04
C ARG A 228 -12.02 3.19 6.62
N ALA A 229 -12.19 2.48 5.50
CA ALA A 229 -11.22 1.48 5.02
C ALA A 229 -11.45 1.17 3.55
N ASN A 230 -10.53 0.43 2.91
CA ASN A 230 -10.63 0.02 1.50
C ASN A 230 -11.90 -0.78 1.18
N CYS A 231 -12.47 -1.47 2.15
CA CYS A 231 -13.73 -2.21 1.98
C CYS A 231 -14.98 -1.34 2.09
N GLU A 232 -14.83 -0.03 2.33
CA GLU A 232 -15.89 0.97 2.50
C GLU A 232 -16.92 0.64 3.61
N GLN A 233 -16.65 -0.37 4.43
CA GLN A 233 -17.52 -0.72 5.53
C GLN A 233 -17.53 0.39 6.59
N GLY A 234 -18.71 0.73 7.08
CA GLY A 234 -18.94 1.86 7.97
C GLY A 234 -19.18 3.17 7.25
N GLY A 235 -19.14 3.15 5.90
CA GLY A 235 -19.54 4.27 5.03
C GLY A 235 -18.55 5.43 4.99
N SER A 236 -19.02 6.53 4.38
CA SER A 236 -18.26 7.78 4.29
C SER A 236 -18.20 8.47 5.65
N ILE A 237 -17.04 9.09 5.92
CA ILE A 237 -16.82 9.98 7.07
C ILE A 237 -16.61 11.44 6.66
N GLY A 238 -16.84 11.74 5.38
CA GLY A 238 -16.78 13.10 4.82
C GLY A 238 -15.86 13.22 3.62
N THR A 239 -15.28 14.40 3.46
CA THR A 239 -14.34 14.74 2.40
C THR A 239 -13.11 15.42 3.00
N ILE A 240 -12.02 15.58 2.24
CA ILE A 240 -10.79 16.26 2.70
C ILE A 240 -11.04 17.70 3.17
N THR A 241 -12.16 18.32 2.77
CA THR A 241 -12.55 19.69 3.18
C THR A 241 -13.52 19.71 4.37
N ASN A 242 -14.19 18.60 4.65
CA ASN A 242 -15.14 18.50 5.77
C ASN A 242 -15.31 17.04 6.18
N PHE A 243 -14.70 16.64 7.29
CA PHE A 243 -14.75 15.28 7.82
C PHE A 243 -14.76 15.25 9.34
N THR A 244 -15.26 14.14 9.88
CA THR A 244 -15.20 13.85 11.31
C THR A 244 -14.66 12.43 11.49
N LEU A 245 -13.53 12.30 12.18
CA LEU A 245 -12.96 10.99 12.47
C LEU A 245 -13.88 10.18 13.41
N PRO A 246 -14.11 8.91 13.11
CA PRO A 246 -14.92 8.06 13.98
C PRO A 246 -14.17 7.79 15.28
N THR A 247 -14.95 7.59 16.35
CA THR A 247 -14.45 7.26 17.70
C THR A 247 -14.75 5.83 18.12
N ASN A 248 -15.53 5.11 17.32
CA ASN A 248 -15.99 3.75 17.65
C ASN A 248 -15.56 2.75 16.56
N THR A 249 -15.31 1.54 17.01
CA THR A 249 -15.13 0.37 16.16
C THR A 249 -16.42 -0.01 15.43
N ILE A 250 -16.32 -0.90 14.46
CA ILE A 250 -17.46 -1.51 13.75
C ILE A 250 -17.33 -3.01 13.77
N VAL A 251 -18.43 -3.73 13.55
CA VAL A 251 -18.41 -5.19 13.37
C VAL A 251 -18.24 -5.51 11.89
N CYS A 252 -17.22 -6.29 11.54
CA CYS A 252 -16.93 -6.68 10.16
C CYS A 252 -18.09 -7.50 9.56
N GLN A 253 -18.59 -7.08 8.40
CA GLN A 253 -19.66 -7.75 7.65
C GLN A 253 -19.14 -8.42 6.36
N LYS A 254 -17.86 -8.27 6.04
CA LYS A 254 -17.27 -8.75 4.79
C LYS A 254 -16.88 -10.22 4.87
N GLU A 255 -17.07 -10.94 3.77
CA GLU A 255 -16.72 -12.37 3.67
C GLU A 255 -15.21 -12.62 3.69
N SER A 256 -14.41 -11.67 3.19
CA SER A 256 -12.95 -11.69 3.31
C SER A 256 -12.41 -10.28 3.55
N CYS A 257 -11.21 -10.19 4.12
CA CYS A 257 -10.57 -8.93 4.45
C CYS A 257 -9.27 -8.76 3.64
N ASN A 258 -9.10 -7.59 3.01
CA ASN A 258 -7.87 -7.21 2.32
C ASN A 258 -7.14 -6.05 3.03
N CYS A 259 -7.70 -5.51 4.12
CA CYS A 259 -7.04 -4.49 4.93
C CYS A 259 -5.96 -5.08 5.84
N LEU A 260 -6.15 -6.33 6.28
CA LEU A 260 -5.22 -7.18 7.04
C LEU A 260 -4.29 -6.40 8.01
N SER A 261 -3.04 -6.15 7.58
CA SER A 261 -2.03 -5.50 8.41
C SER A 261 -2.26 -4.01 8.69
N ASP A 262 -3.24 -3.39 8.06
CA ASP A 262 -3.50 -1.95 8.20
C ASP A 262 -4.57 -1.63 9.25
N ILE A 263 -5.32 -2.63 9.71
CA ILE A 263 -6.43 -2.45 10.64
C ILE A 263 -6.40 -3.55 11.70
N TYR A 264 -6.57 -3.15 12.95
CA TYR A 264 -6.71 -4.08 14.06
C TYR A 264 -8.10 -4.76 14.05
N LEU A 265 -8.11 -6.08 14.29
CA LEU A 265 -9.31 -6.93 14.33
C LEU A 265 -9.31 -7.77 15.62
N ARG A 266 -10.48 -7.92 16.24
CA ARG A 266 -10.71 -8.76 17.43
C ARG A 266 -11.88 -9.70 17.22
#